data_3a188313746a6360e5c225f21da45195
#
_entry.id   3a188313746a6360e5c225f21da45195
#
_cell.length_a   1.000
_cell.length_b   1.000
_cell.length_c   1.000
_cell.angle_alpha   90.00
_cell.angle_beta   90.00
_cell.angle_gamma   90.00
#
_symmetry.space_group_name_H-M   'P 1'
#
loop_
_entity.id
_entity.type
_entity.pdbx_description
1 polymer ?
#
loop_
_entity_poly.entity_id
_entity_poly.type
_entity_poly.pdbx_seq_one_letter_code
_entity_poly.pdbx_strand_id
1 'polypeptide(L)'
;MAFTFFFRDQQVLERVVDHILPILSGRSHPRVWDAGVAMGQEPYTLSIMFAERMGHFAFNNLRIDATDVESTGQFARAIEAAEYPKEELERLPVGILGKYFEPDGKPGYFRLADGIRRRVSYQRHDLLSFQEIGHGYSLVLCKNVLLHFQPSERIEVLRMFHRALAPGGLFATEQTQEMPPELLPLFQRVIANGPLFRKAGGVE
;
A
#
# COMPACT_ATOMS: atom_id res chain seq x y z
N MET A 1 8.00 -7.06 16.78
CA MET A 1 6.96 -6.02 16.81
C MET A 1 7.07 -5.25 15.50
N ALA A 2 6.02 -5.25 14.66
CA ALA A 2 6.04 -4.51 13.40
C ALA A 2 6.04 -3.00 13.71
N PHE A 3 7.07 -2.28 13.25
CA PHE A 3 7.20 -0.84 13.46
C PHE A 3 6.70 -0.10 12.22
N THR A 4 5.62 0.65 12.36
CA THR A 4 5.03 1.47 11.30
C THR A 4 4.54 2.80 11.87
N PHE A 5 4.44 3.82 11.05
CA PHE A 5 3.89 5.14 11.38
C PHE A 5 3.37 5.84 10.13
N PHE A 6 2.50 6.82 10.31
CA PHE A 6 1.95 7.60 9.21
C PHE A 6 3.03 8.33 8.41
N PHE A 7 2.93 8.33 7.09
CA PHE A 7 3.85 8.98 6.16
C PHE A 7 5.30 8.48 6.26
N ARG A 8 5.50 7.24 6.73
CA ARG A 8 6.81 6.60 6.67
C ARG A 8 7.31 6.55 5.23
N ASP A 9 8.57 6.96 5.02
CA ASP A 9 9.18 7.07 3.67
C ASP A 9 8.35 7.94 2.71
N GLN A 10 7.81 9.07 3.21
CA GLN A 10 6.89 9.95 2.48
C GLN A 10 7.37 10.24 1.06
N GLN A 11 8.64 10.55 0.85
CA GLN A 11 9.18 10.86 -0.48
C GLN A 11 9.07 9.70 -1.47
N VAL A 12 9.19 8.45 -0.98
CA VAL A 12 9.01 7.25 -1.81
C VAL A 12 7.53 7.12 -2.19
N LEU A 13 6.63 7.25 -1.21
CA LEU A 13 5.19 7.17 -1.44
C LEU A 13 4.69 8.29 -2.38
N GLU A 14 5.20 9.51 -2.25
CA GLU A 14 4.88 10.61 -3.17
C GLU A 14 5.23 10.27 -4.62
N ARG A 15 6.43 9.75 -4.85
CA ARG A 15 6.85 9.31 -6.19
C ARG A 15 5.97 8.17 -6.73
N VAL A 16 5.62 7.20 -5.87
CA VAL A 16 4.71 6.11 -6.25
C VAL A 16 3.35 6.69 -6.66
N VAL A 17 2.78 7.58 -5.84
CA VAL A 17 1.49 8.22 -6.10
C VAL A 17 1.53 9.04 -7.39
N ASP A 18 2.56 9.84 -7.63
CA ASP A 18 2.70 10.63 -8.86
C ASP A 18 2.67 9.77 -10.13
N HIS A 19 3.31 8.60 -10.09
CA HIS A 19 3.37 7.71 -11.25
C HIS A 19 2.11 6.85 -11.42
N ILE A 20 1.42 6.50 -10.33
CA ILE A 20 0.23 5.66 -10.41
C ILE A 20 -1.05 6.44 -10.70
N LEU A 21 -1.13 7.72 -10.33
CA LEU A 21 -2.33 8.54 -10.51
C LEU A 21 -2.90 8.52 -11.93
N PRO A 22 -2.11 8.67 -13.02
CA PRO A 22 -2.63 8.59 -14.37
C PRO A 22 -3.27 7.24 -14.69
N ILE A 23 -2.71 6.15 -14.15
CA ILE A 23 -3.20 4.78 -14.34
C ILE A 23 -4.51 4.58 -13.57
N LEU A 24 -4.59 5.04 -12.32
CA LEU A 24 -5.79 4.94 -11.49
C LEU A 24 -6.95 5.76 -12.07
N SER A 25 -6.66 6.98 -12.54
CA SER A 25 -7.67 7.88 -13.11
C SER A 25 -8.28 7.36 -14.40
N GLY A 26 -7.59 6.50 -15.14
CA GLY A 26 -8.08 5.84 -16.34
C GLY A 26 -8.95 4.60 -16.08
N ARG A 27 -9.17 4.21 -14.81
CA ARG A 27 -9.92 3.00 -14.46
C ARG A 27 -11.22 3.34 -13.72
N SER A 28 -12.30 2.63 -14.04
CA SER A 28 -13.60 2.78 -13.35
C SER A 28 -13.55 2.28 -11.89
N HIS A 29 -12.78 1.22 -11.63
CA HIS A 29 -12.63 0.62 -10.30
C HIS A 29 -11.15 0.36 -10.03
N PRO A 30 -10.39 1.42 -9.69
CA PRO A 30 -8.96 1.28 -9.42
C PRO A 30 -8.71 0.46 -8.15
N ARG A 31 -7.80 -0.51 -8.24
CA ARG A 31 -7.44 -1.38 -7.13
C ARG A 31 -5.95 -1.28 -6.80
N VAL A 32 -5.67 -1.20 -5.51
CA VAL A 32 -4.33 -1.22 -4.93
C VAL A 32 -4.24 -2.38 -3.96
N TRP A 33 -3.15 -3.13 -3.99
CA TRP A 33 -2.81 -4.09 -2.95
C TRP A 33 -1.63 -3.55 -2.14
N ASP A 34 -1.83 -3.37 -0.84
CA ASP A 34 -0.80 -2.99 0.11
C ASP A 34 -0.48 -4.20 0.99
N ALA A 35 0.73 -4.75 0.87
CA ALA A 35 1.14 -6.03 1.41
C ALA A 35 2.16 -5.87 2.54
N GLY A 36 1.79 -6.28 3.76
CA GLY A 36 2.61 -6.15 4.96
C GLY A 36 2.34 -4.85 5.72
N VAL A 37 1.06 -4.57 5.99
CA VAL A 37 0.58 -3.26 6.46
C VAL A 37 0.65 -3.03 7.97
N ALA A 38 0.96 -4.06 8.76
CA ALA A 38 0.98 -4.00 10.22
C ALA A 38 -0.31 -3.38 10.81
N MET A 39 -0.20 -2.26 11.54
CA MET A 39 -1.32 -1.59 12.23
C MET A 39 -2.10 -0.62 11.34
N GLY A 40 -1.83 -0.57 10.01
CA GLY A 40 -2.64 0.14 9.03
C GLY A 40 -2.23 1.58 8.72
N GLN A 41 -1.16 2.11 9.30
CA GLN A 41 -0.73 3.48 9.02
C GLN A 41 -0.33 3.68 7.55
N GLU A 42 0.24 2.67 6.88
CA GLU A 42 0.66 2.77 5.47
C GLU A 42 -0.54 2.81 4.52
N PRO A 43 -1.51 1.88 4.53
CA PRO A 43 -2.67 1.95 3.62
C PRO A 43 -3.53 3.19 3.86
N TYR A 44 -3.62 3.68 5.09
CA TYR A 44 -4.31 4.94 5.37
C TYR A 44 -3.53 6.16 4.89
N THR A 45 -2.20 6.15 4.98
CA THR A 45 -1.36 7.18 4.34
C THR A 45 -1.60 7.23 2.84
N LEU A 46 -1.61 6.06 2.16
CA LEU A 46 -1.93 6.00 0.74
C LEU A 46 -3.33 6.53 0.43
N SER A 47 -4.33 6.13 1.23
CA SER A 47 -5.71 6.61 1.05
C SER A 47 -5.80 8.13 1.17
N ILE A 48 -5.12 8.74 2.16
CA ILE A 48 -5.04 10.19 2.33
C ILE A 48 -4.35 10.84 1.11
N MET A 49 -3.19 10.32 0.69
CA MET A 49 -2.45 10.86 -0.45
C MET A 49 -3.26 10.80 -1.75
N PHE A 50 -4.04 9.74 -1.96
CA PHE A 50 -4.97 9.64 -3.09
C PHE A 50 -6.14 10.61 -2.95
N ALA A 51 -6.71 10.79 -1.75
CA ALA A 51 -7.77 11.77 -1.52
C ALA A 51 -7.33 13.20 -1.82
N GLU A 52 -6.06 13.54 -1.52
CA GLU A 52 -5.49 14.85 -1.81
C GLU A 52 -5.29 15.13 -3.32
N ARG A 53 -5.15 14.10 -4.14
CA ARG A 53 -4.67 14.21 -5.52
C ARG A 53 -5.63 13.67 -6.58
N MET A 54 -6.56 12.79 -6.20
CA MET A 54 -7.58 12.26 -7.12
C MET A 54 -8.83 13.15 -7.10
N GLY A 55 -9.53 13.21 -8.23
CA GLY A 55 -10.88 13.77 -8.22
C GLY A 55 -11.84 12.91 -7.36
N HIS A 56 -12.81 13.56 -6.74
CA HIS A 56 -13.77 12.96 -5.80
C HIS A 56 -14.40 11.65 -6.32
N PHE A 57 -14.83 11.64 -7.57
CA PHE A 57 -15.45 10.45 -8.18
C PHE A 57 -14.47 9.27 -8.28
N ALA A 58 -13.26 9.50 -8.77
CA ALA A 58 -12.24 8.47 -8.92
C ALA A 58 -11.81 7.93 -7.55
N PHE A 59 -11.63 8.79 -6.56
CA PHE A 59 -11.31 8.41 -5.19
C PHE A 59 -12.40 7.54 -4.55
N ASN A 60 -13.68 7.88 -4.75
CA ASN A 60 -14.79 7.10 -4.21
C ASN A 60 -14.88 5.67 -4.77
N ASN A 61 -14.34 5.42 -5.94
CA ASN A 61 -14.27 4.10 -6.55
C ASN A 61 -12.96 3.34 -6.27
N LEU A 62 -11.99 3.99 -5.61
CA LEU A 62 -10.73 3.36 -5.22
C LEU A 62 -10.96 2.31 -4.12
N ARG A 63 -10.29 1.17 -4.26
CA ARG A 63 -10.17 0.14 -3.23
C ARG A 63 -8.71 -0.16 -2.95
N ILE A 64 -8.34 -0.18 -1.68
CA ILE A 64 -7.03 -0.61 -1.17
C ILE A 64 -7.26 -1.90 -0.38
N ASP A 65 -6.79 -3.01 -0.92
CA ASP A 65 -6.78 -4.30 -0.23
C ASP A 65 -5.48 -4.37 0.59
N ALA A 66 -5.60 -4.32 1.92
CA ALA A 66 -4.50 -4.31 2.88
C ALA A 66 -4.32 -5.71 3.48
N THR A 67 -3.08 -6.23 3.51
CA THR A 67 -2.83 -7.58 4.01
C THR A 67 -1.63 -7.66 4.95
N ASP A 68 -1.71 -8.61 5.90
CA ASP A 68 -0.58 -8.98 6.76
C ASP A 68 -0.77 -10.43 7.26
N VAL A 69 0.30 -11.04 7.79
CA VAL A 69 0.32 -12.45 8.25
C VAL A 69 -0.13 -12.62 9.70
N GLU A 70 -0.28 -11.54 10.46
CA GLU A 70 -0.57 -11.55 11.89
C GLU A 70 -1.82 -12.40 12.22
N SER A 71 -1.70 -13.31 13.20
CA SER A 71 -2.72 -14.33 13.51
C SER A 71 -3.59 -14.02 14.74
N THR A 72 -3.22 -13.03 15.56
CA THR A 72 -3.97 -12.69 16.80
C THR A 72 -5.20 -11.82 16.54
N GLY A 73 -5.35 -11.31 15.32
CA GLY A 73 -6.40 -10.37 14.93
C GLY A 73 -6.15 -8.94 15.45
N GLN A 74 -4.96 -8.65 15.97
CA GLN A 74 -4.64 -7.32 16.47
C GLN A 74 -4.63 -6.27 15.35
N PHE A 75 -4.03 -6.62 14.18
CA PHE A 75 -3.97 -5.71 13.05
C PHE A 75 -5.36 -5.46 12.45
N ALA A 76 -6.17 -6.51 12.32
CA ALA A 76 -7.56 -6.38 11.88
C ALA A 76 -8.33 -5.37 12.75
N ARG A 77 -8.29 -5.54 14.08
CA ARG A 77 -8.97 -4.64 15.03
C ARG A 77 -8.43 -3.21 14.95
N ALA A 78 -7.12 -3.02 14.84
CA ALA A 78 -6.52 -1.68 14.75
C ALA A 78 -6.93 -0.95 13.46
N ILE A 79 -6.91 -1.66 12.33
CA ILE A 79 -7.31 -1.12 11.03
C ILE A 79 -8.82 -0.83 11.03
N GLU A 80 -9.63 -1.71 11.56
CA GLU A 80 -11.09 -1.51 11.65
C GLU A 80 -11.46 -0.30 12.54
N ALA A 81 -10.83 -0.18 13.71
CA ALA A 81 -11.04 0.95 14.60
C ALA A 81 -10.55 2.26 13.98
N ALA A 82 -9.37 2.24 13.35
CA ALA A 82 -8.67 3.40 12.81
C ALA A 82 -8.59 4.57 13.81
N GLU A 83 -8.32 4.21 15.05
CA GLU A 83 -8.19 5.11 16.20
C GLU A 83 -6.72 5.17 16.63
N TYR A 84 -6.17 6.37 16.74
CA TYR A 84 -4.77 6.59 17.01
C TYR A 84 -4.59 7.59 18.14
N PRO A 85 -3.65 7.38 19.06
CA PRO A 85 -3.28 8.38 20.06
C PRO A 85 -2.61 9.57 19.39
N LYS A 86 -2.74 10.75 19.98
CA LYS A 86 -2.22 12.01 19.45
C LYS A 86 -0.72 11.93 19.12
N GLU A 87 0.04 11.21 19.92
CA GLU A 87 1.49 11.05 19.78
C GLU A 87 1.88 10.36 18.46
N GLU A 88 1.06 9.44 17.95
CA GLU A 88 1.28 8.80 16.64
C GLU A 88 0.98 9.74 15.47
N LEU A 89 0.23 10.81 15.71
CA LEU A 89 -0.21 11.78 14.69
C LEU A 89 0.68 13.04 14.63
N GLU A 90 1.66 13.19 15.51
CA GLU A 90 2.54 14.37 15.55
C GLU A 90 3.41 14.53 14.29
N ARG A 91 3.64 13.44 13.56
CA ARG A 91 4.44 13.45 12.32
C ARG A 91 3.63 13.67 11.06
N LEU A 92 2.33 13.88 11.19
CA LEU A 92 1.48 14.16 10.04
C LEU A 92 1.88 15.49 9.37
N PRO A 93 1.85 15.57 8.03
CA PRO A 93 2.02 16.82 7.33
C PRO A 93 0.99 17.87 7.79
N VAL A 94 1.36 19.15 7.69
CA VAL A 94 0.50 20.28 8.10
C VAL A 94 -0.86 20.18 7.41
N GLY A 95 -1.92 20.35 8.21
CA GLY A 95 -3.30 20.34 7.73
C GLY A 95 -3.95 18.96 7.63
N ILE A 96 -3.19 17.87 7.57
CA ILE A 96 -3.74 16.50 7.44
C ILE A 96 -4.54 16.11 8.68
N LEU A 97 -4.04 16.42 9.89
CA LEU A 97 -4.76 16.10 11.12
C LEU A 97 -6.16 16.71 11.13
N GLY A 98 -6.26 18.02 10.92
CA GLY A 98 -7.55 18.73 10.96
C GLY A 98 -8.51 18.38 9.81
N LYS A 99 -8.00 17.80 8.71
CA LYS A 99 -8.81 17.46 7.53
C LYS A 99 -9.34 16.02 7.57
N TYR A 100 -8.57 15.11 8.13
CA TYR A 100 -8.86 13.67 8.02
C TYR A 100 -9.00 12.95 9.35
N PHE A 101 -8.79 13.62 10.47
CA PHE A 101 -8.94 13.01 11.79
C PHE A 101 -9.88 13.84 12.66
N GLU A 102 -10.79 13.17 13.35
CA GLU A 102 -11.74 13.74 14.28
C GLU A 102 -11.41 13.28 15.69
N PRO A 103 -11.57 14.12 16.73
CA PRO A 103 -11.47 13.66 18.12
C PRO A 103 -12.41 12.48 18.34
N ASP A 104 -11.88 11.39 18.86
CA ASP A 104 -12.69 10.26 19.29
C ASP A 104 -13.21 10.48 20.71
N GLY A 105 -14.25 9.78 21.13
CA GLY A 105 -14.83 9.89 22.49
C GLY A 105 -13.82 9.61 23.61
N LYS A 106 -12.66 9.04 23.31
CA LYS A 106 -11.55 8.80 24.23
C LYS A 106 -10.59 9.99 24.24
N PRO A 107 -10.35 10.66 25.41
CA PRO A 107 -9.43 11.78 25.50
C PRO A 107 -8.05 11.46 24.93
N GLY A 108 -7.52 12.32 24.06
CA GLY A 108 -6.21 12.16 23.42
C GLY A 108 -6.19 11.19 22.24
N TYR A 109 -7.32 10.63 21.83
CA TYR A 109 -7.43 9.79 20.64
C TYR A 109 -8.17 10.49 19.52
N PHE A 110 -7.78 10.14 18.31
CA PHE A 110 -8.39 10.64 17.09
C PHE A 110 -8.74 9.47 16.17
N ARG A 111 -9.87 9.57 15.52
CA ARG A 111 -10.38 8.60 14.57
C ARG A 111 -10.24 9.15 13.16
N LEU A 112 -9.80 8.31 12.26
CA LEU A 112 -9.69 8.64 10.85
C LEU A 112 -11.08 8.77 10.21
N ALA A 113 -11.27 9.80 9.38
CA ALA A 113 -12.54 10.09 8.72
C ALA A 113 -13.04 8.91 7.86
N ASP A 114 -14.34 8.66 7.90
CA ASP A 114 -14.99 7.52 7.22
C ASP A 114 -14.73 7.49 5.71
N GLY A 115 -14.63 8.64 5.07
CA GLY A 115 -14.33 8.73 3.63
C GLY A 115 -12.99 8.09 3.27
N ILE A 116 -12.00 8.17 4.17
CA ILE A 116 -10.67 7.56 4.01
C ILE A 116 -10.73 6.08 4.40
N ARG A 117 -11.31 5.75 5.56
CA ARG A 117 -11.41 4.38 6.10
C ARG A 117 -12.04 3.42 5.12
N ARG A 118 -13.16 3.82 4.49
CA ARG A 118 -13.93 2.97 3.55
C ARG A 118 -13.15 2.59 2.29
N ARG A 119 -12.01 3.19 2.03
CA ARG A 119 -11.15 2.80 0.88
C ARG A 119 -10.28 1.61 1.19
N VAL A 120 -10.02 1.33 2.47
CA VAL A 120 -9.14 0.26 2.95
C VAL A 120 -9.97 -0.93 3.44
N SER A 121 -9.65 -2.11 2.95
CA SER A 121 -10.22 -3.39 3.39
C SER A 121 -9.08 -4.31 3.80
N TYR A 122 -9.07 -4.75 5.06
CA TYR A 122 -8.05 -5.65 5.56
C TYR A 122 -8.48 -7.12 5.43
N GLN A 123 -7.51 -7.96 5.07
CA GLN A 123 -7.62 -9.41 5.21
C GLN A 123 -6.28 -10.02 5.62
N ARG A 124 -6.33 -11.06 6.45
CA ARG A 124 -5.12 -11.82 6.76
C ARG A 124 -4.65 -12.57 5.53
N HIS A 125 -3.34 -12.45 5.22
CA HIS A 125 -2.73 -13.17 4.10
C HIS A 125 -1.27 -13.43 4.38
N ASP A 126 -0.81 -14.66 4.09
CA ASP A 126 0.59 -15.04 4.16
C ASP A 126 1.20 -14.98 2.75
N LEU A 127 2.15 -14.09 2.55
CA LEU A 127 2.84 -13.94 1.26
C LEU A 127 3.63 -15.20 0.87
N LEU A 128 4.06 -16.01 1.86
CA LEU A 128 4.74 -17.28 1.61
C LEU A 128 3.79 -18.40 1.16
N SER A 129 2.48 -18.14 1.11
CA SER A 129 1.55 -19.04 0.40
C SER A 129 1.73 -18.99 -1.12
N PHE A 130 2.36 -17.93 -1.64
CA PHE A 130 2.55 -17.64 -3.07
C PHE A 130 1.25 -17.57 -3.87
N GLN A 131 0.12 -17.35 -3.17
CA GLN A 131 -1.20 -17.21 -3.78
C GLN A 131 -1.61 -15.74 -3.84
N GLU A 132 -2.18 -15.30 -4.94
CA GLU A 132 -2.71 -13.95 -5.08
C GLU A 132 -4.03 -13.81 -4.29
N ILE A 133 -4.24 -12.64 -3.68
CA ILE A 133 -5.54 -12.29 -3.08
C ILE A 133 -6.58 -11.84 -4.12
N GLY A 134 -6.16 -11.74 -5.36
CA GLY A 134 -6.96 -11.32 -6.51
C GLY A 134 -6.08 -10.80 -7.64
N HIS A 135 -6.73 -10.35 -8.70
CA HIS A 135 -6.07 -9.89 -9.93
C HIS A 135 -6.51 -8.49 -10.34
N GLY A 136 -5.80 -7.92 -11.30
CA GLY A 136 -6.15 -6.64 -11.90
C GLY A 136 -5.74 -5.43 -11.06
N TYR A 137 -4.79 -5.59 -10.15
CA TYR A 137 -4.27 -4.48 -9.35
C TYR A 137 -3.50 -3.48 -10.21
N SER A 138 -3.83 -2.21 -10.05
CA SER A 138 -3.10 -1.10 -10.68
C SER A 138 -1.75 -0.86 -9.99
N LEU A 139 -1.71 -1.08 -8.68
CA LEU A 139 -0.52 -0.98 -7.84
C LEU A 139 -0.49 -2.15 -6.86
N VAL A 140 0.67 -2.75 -6.70
CA VAL A 140 1.04 -3.57 -5.54
C VAL A 140 2.15 -2.82 -4.81
N LEU A 141 1.94 -2.52 -3.53
CA LEU A 141 2.94 -1.96 -2.64
C LEU A 141 3.34 -3.02 -1.62
N CYS A 142 4.65 -3.24 -1.44
CA CYS A 142 5.19 -4.13 -0.42
C CYS A 142 6.49 -3.54 0.10
N LYS A 143 6.44 -2.86 1.25
CA LYS A 143 7.58 -2.14 1.82
C LYS A 143 8.00 -2.74 3.16
N ASN A 144 9.31 -2.84 3.33
CA ASN A 144 9.92 -3.32 4.57
C ASN A 144 9.49 -4.76 4.99
N VAL A 145 9.09 -5.58 4.04
CA VAL A 145 8.66 -6.98 4.24
C VAL A 145 9.59 -7.96 3.54
N LEU A 146 9.89 -7.72 2.25
CA LEU A 146 10.68 -8.65 1.43
C LEU A 146 12.08 -8.92 2.00
N LEU A 147 12.64 -7.99 2.74
CA LEU A 147 13.94 -8.13 3.40
C LEU A 147 13.96 -9.25 4.45
N HIS A 148 12.81 -9.71 4.94
CA HIS A 148 12.68 -10.80 5.91
C HIS A 148 12.64 -12.20 5.27
N PHE A 149 12.48 -12.27 3.94
CA PHE A 149 12.36 -13.53 3.21
C PHE A 149 13.70 -14.02 2.67
N GLN A 150 13.83 -15.33 2.52
CA GLN A 150 14.96 -15.94 1.83
C GLN A 150 14.97 -15.51 0.35
N PRO A 151 16.14 -15.49 -0.33
CA PRO A 151 16.19 -15.06 -1.74
C PRO A 151 15.22 -15.80 -2.67
N SER A 152 15.09 -17.13 -2.52
CA SER A 152 14.15 -17.96 -3.31
C SER A 152 12.69 -17.61 -3.01
N GLU A 153 12.33 -17.42 -1.74
CA GLU A 153 10.98 -17.03 -1.35
C GLU A 153 10.62 -15.64 -1.92
N ARG A 154 11.56 -14.70 -1.88
CA ARG A 154 11.40 -13.35 -2.43
C ARG A 154 11.08 -13.39 -3.93
N ILE A 155 11.76 -14.25 -4.70
CA ILE A 155 11.50 -14.44 -6.13
C ILE A 155 10.05 -14.92 -6.34
N GLU A 156 9.58 -15.91 -5.59
CA GLU A 156 8.23 -16.44 -5.73
C GLU A 156 7.15 -15.42 -5.31
N VAL A 157 7.39 -14.66 -4.25
CA VAL A 157 6.49 -13.54 -3.85
C VAL A 157 6.42 -12.48 -4.95
N LEU A 158 7.55 -12.11 -5.54
CA LEU A 158 7.55 -11.13 -6.65
C LEU A 158 6.86 -11.68 -7.90
N ARG A 159 6.98 -12.99 -8.22
CA ARG A 159 6.20 -13.63 -9.27
C ARG A 159 4.70 -13.58 -8.99
N MET A 160 4.30 -13.83 -7.74
CA MET A 160 2.91 -13.71 -7.30
C MET A 160 2.40 -12.26 -7.50
N PHE A 161 3.15 -11.24 -7.10
CA PHE A 161 2.78 -9.84 -7.34
C PHE A 161 2.67 -9.52 -8.83
N HIS A 162 3.57 -10.05 -9.66
CA HIS A 162 3.47 -9.90 -11.11
C HIS A 162 2.15 -10.48 -11.66
N ARG A 163 1.73 -11.68 -11.21
CA ARG A 163 0.45 -12.28 -11.63
C ARG A 163 -0.74 -11.44 -11.17
N ALA A 164 -0.72 -10.91 -9.95
CA ALA A 164 -1.78 -10.07 -9.39
C ALA A 164 -1.96 -8.73 -10.13
N LEU A 165 -0.87 -8.16 -10.65
CA LEU A 165 -0.90 -6.87 -11.35
C LEU A 165 -1.66 -6.95 -12.67
N ALA A 166 -2.42 -5.89 -12.96
CA ALA A 166 -2.98 -5.64 -14.28
C ALA A 166 -1.87 -5.37 -15.31
N PRO A 167 -2.13 -5.56 -16.61
CA PRO A 167 -1.21 -5.10 -17.65
C PRO A 167 -0.84 -3.62 -17.44
N GLY A 168 0.47 -3.32 -17.44
CA GLY A 168 1.00 -1.98 -17.19
C GLY A 168 0.87 -1.47 -15.74
N GLY A 169 0.37 -2.30 -14.81
CA GLY A 169 0.33 -2.00 -13.39
C GLY A 169 1.73 -1.84 -12.78
N LEU A 170 1.79 -1.21 -11.62
CA LEU A 170 3.05 -0.88 -10.95
C LEU A 170 3.26 -1.72 -9.69
N PHE A 171 4.50 -2.14 -9.46
CA PHE A 171 4.99 -2.68 -8.21
C PHE A 171 5.92 -1.68 -7.55
N ALA A 172 5.70 -1.41 -6.26
CA ALA A 172 6.53 -0.51 -5.46
C ALA A 172 7.00 -1.21 -4.18
N THR A 173 8.24 -0.89 -3.78
CA THR A 173 8.85 -1.46 -2.57
C THR A 173 9.71 -0.41 -1.85
N GLU A 174 10.54 -0.80 -0.88
CA GLU A 174 11.52 0.09 -0.25
C GLU A 174 12.73 0.37 -1.15
N GLN A 175 13.41 1.47 -0.90
CA GLN A 175 14.55 1.95 -1.70
C GLN A 175 15.72 0.94 -1.79
N THR A 176 15.89 0.11 -0.78
CA THR A 176 17.01 -0.84 -0.68
C THR A 176 16.74 -2.18 -1.38
N GLN A 177 15.48 -2.41 -1.81
CA GLN A 177 15.12 -3.65 -2.48
C GLN A 177 15.45 -3.57 -3.97
N GLU A 178 16.35 -4.43 -4.41
CA GLU A 178 16.65 -4.59 -5.83
C GLU A 178 15.81 -5.71 -6.46
N MET A 179 15.53 -5.56 -7.75
CA MET A 179 14.84 -6.60 -8.51
C MET A 179 15.82 -7.74 -8.81
N PRO A 180 15.51 -8.99 -8.44
CA PRO A 180 16.33 -10.15 -8.81
C PRO A 180 16.55 -10.23 -10.32
N PRO A 181 17.75 -10.61 -10.79
CA PRO A 181 18.05 -10.70 -12.22
C PRO A 181 17.07 -11.55 -13.01
N GLU A 182 16.58 -12.65 -12.43
CA GLU A 182 15.62 -13.56 -13.03
C GLU A 182 14.26 -12.94 -13.31
N LEU A 183 13.95 -11.82 -12.66
CA LEU A 183 12.68 -11.13 -12.78
C LEU A 183 12.76 -9.83 -13.63
N LEU A 184 13.94 -9.45 -14.08
CA LEU A 184 14.12 -8.28 -14.95
C LEU A 184 13.27 -8.34 -16.24
N PRO A 185 13.04 -9.51 -16.86
CA PRO A 185 12.13 -9.59 -18.02
C PRO A 185 10.65 -9.32 -17.66
N LEU A 186 10.26 -9.52 -16.40
CA LEU A 186 8.89 -9.35 -15.92
C LEU A 186 8.60 -7.94 -15.39
N PHE A 187 9.65 -7.20 -15.01
CA PHE A 187 9.52 -5.90 -14.37
C PHE A 187 10.45 -4.86 -14.99
N GLN A 188 9.87 -3.83 -15.56
CA GLN A 188 10.61 -2.68 -16.08
C GLN A 188 10.71 -1.59 -15.00
N ARG A 189 11.91 -1.16 -14.65
CA ARG A 189 12.11 -0.03 -13.73
C ARG A 189 11.54 1.25 -14.31
N VAL A 190 10.72 1.97 -13.52
CA VAL A 190 10.04 3.21 -13.95
C VAL A 190 10.86 4.44 -13.60
N ILE A 191 11.49 4.43 -12.42
CA ILE A 191 12.30 5.56 -11.92
C ILE A 191 13.75 5.09 -11.85
N ALA A 192 14.68 5.83 -12.47
CA ALA A 192 16.09 5.55 -12.35
C ALA A 192 16.49 5.54 -10.87
N ASN A 193 17.13 4.46 -10.42
CA ASN A 193 17.51 4.23 -9.02
C ASN A 193 16.35 4.33 -8.00
N GLY A 194 15.10 4.14 -8.45
CA GLY A 194 13.91 4.14 -7.59
C GLY A 194 13.27 2.76 -7.44
N PRO A 195 12.52 2.52 -6.35
CA PRO A 195 11.91 1.23 -6.03
C PRO A 195 10.53 1.06 -6.70
N LEU A 196 10.37 1.50 -7.93
CA LEU A 196 9.12 1.44 -8.68
C LEU A 196 9.32 0.74 -10.03
N PHE A 197 8.51 -0.28 -10.25
CA PHE A 197 8.61 -1.16 -11.41
C PHE A 197 7.24 -1.30 -12.09
N ARG A 198 7.25 -1.35 -13.42
CA ARG A 198 6.06 -1.63 -14.23
C ARG A 198 6.02 -3.10 -14.61
N LYS A 199 4.86 -3.72 -14.52
CA LYS A 199 4.64 -5.05 -15.09
C LYS A 199 4.95 -4.99 -16.59
N ALA A 200 5.99 -5.70 -17.00
CA ALA A 200 6.27 -5.97 -18.42
C ALA A 200 5.33 -7.06 -18.92
N GLY A 201 4.99 -7.03 -20.21
CA GLY A 201 4.29 -8.14 -20.83
C GLY A 201 5.14 -9.40 -20.72
N GLY A 202 4.61 -10.46 -20.14
CA GLY A 202 5.24 -11.78 -20.20
C GLY A 202 5.38 -12.14 -21.67
N VAL A 203 6.56 -12.56 -22.07
CA VAL A 203 6.70 -13.32 -23.32
C VAL A 203 5.95 -14.62 -23.05
N GLU A 204 4.81 -14.85 -23.74
CA GLU A 204 4.14 -16.15 -23.81
C GLU A 204 5.08 -17.18 -24.39
#